data_fe66b17adf8ca72975b9fede491ff249
#
_entry.id   fe66b17adf8ca72975b9fede491ff249
#
_cell.length_a   1.000
_cell.length_b   1.000
_cell.length_c   1.000
_cell.angle_alpha   90.00
_cell.angle_beta   90.00
_cell.angle_gamma   90.00
#
_symmetry.space_group_name_H-M   'P 1'
#
loop_
_entity.id
_entity.type
_entity.pdbx_description
1 polymer ?
#
loop_
_entity_poly.entity_id
_entity_poly.type
_entity_poly.pdbx_seq_one_letter_code
_entity_poly.pdbx_strand_id
1 'polypeptide(L)'
;MSQSLILLFAIASGASVANVYYAQPLLDILARDFNISHSAIGGVVTATQIGGALALIFLVPLGDLVNRRRLMAIQLVALISALLVVAFAHSTVVLLAGMLAVGLLGTAMTQGLIAYAASAAAPHEQGHVVGTAQSGVFIGLLLARVFSGGISDVAGWRGVYFCAAVIMLVIALPLWKRLPRLNVQPVSMRYPHLLVSMLKLLRQEKVLQVRGVLALLMFAAFNIFWSALVLPLSKPPYSFSHTIIGSFGLVGVVGALAAARAGQWADRGYAQRTSLAALVILLIAWGPLSLMAYSLWALVIGIVLLDLGGQALHVTNQSMIFRTRPEAHSRLVGLYMLFYAIGSGLGAISTTATYAYAGWLGVCALGAGVSLLALLFWWRTLRALSHSS
;
A
#
# COMPACT_ATOMS: atom_id res chain seq x y z
N MET A 1 -26.22 -5.00 8.58
CA MET A 1 -26.02 -4.51 7.18
C MET A 1 -26.23 -5.67 6.20
N SER A 2 -26.69 -5.45 4.94
CA SER A 2 -26.85 -6.55 3.98
C SER A 2 -25.50 -7.08 3.50
N GLN A 3 -25.40 -8.40 3.27
CA GLN A 3 -24.17 -9.03 2.76
C GLN A 3 -23.72 -8.44 1.42
N SER A 4 -24.65 -8.07 0.55
CA SER A 4 -24.34 -7.45 -0.74
C SER A 4 -23.71 -6.07 -0.59
N LEU A 5 -24.08 -5.31 0.43
CA LEU A 5 -23.47 -4.01 0.72
C LEU A 5 -22.07 -4.16 1.32
N ILE A 6 -21.87 -5.14 2.20
CA ILE A 6 -20.55 -5.46 2.77
C ILE A 6 -19.59 -5.87 1.65
N LEU A 7 -20.05 -6.73 0.74
CA LEU A 7 -19.26 -7.16 -0.42
C LEU A 7 -18.96 -6.00 -1.36
N LEU A 8 -19.91 -5.07 -1.55
CA LEU A 8 -19.68 -3.86 -2.35
C LEU A 8 -18.56 -2.99 -1.75
N PHE A 9 -18.52 -2.81 -0.43
CA PHE A 9 -17.40 -2.11 0.24
C PHE A 9 -16.07 -2.81 0.01
N ALA A 10 -16.04 -4.15 0.09
CA ALA A 10 -14.82 -4.92 -0.16
C ALA A 10 -14.33 -4.77 -1.60
N ILE A 11 -15.22 -4.92 -2.59
CA ILE A 11 -14.87 -4.78 -4.01
C ILE A 11 -14.43 -3.35 -4.33
N ALA A 12 -15.16 -2.35 -3.85
CA ALA A 12 -14.84 -0.95 -4.10
C ALA A 12 -13.51 -0.54 -3.44
N SER A 13 -13.24 -1.01 -2.21
CA SER A 13 -11.96 -0.75 -1.53
C SER A 13 -10.80 -1.44 -2.24
N GLY A 14 -10.99 -2.69 -2.68
CA GLY A 14 -10.00 -3.44 -3.45
C GLY A 14 -9.70 -2.80 -4.80
N ALA A 15 -10.73 -2.39 -5.54
CA ALA A 15 -10.55 -1.69 -6.82
C ALA A 15 -9.87 -0.33 -6.63
N SER A 16 -10.19 0.40 -5.55
CA SER A 16 -9.58 1.70 -5.27
C SER A 16 -8.10 1.59 -4.97
N VAL A 17 -7.69 0.64 -4.12
CA VAL A 17 -6.27 0.42 -3.79
C VAL A 17 -5.49 -0.11 -5.00
N ALA A 18 -6.10 -0.94 -5.83
CA ALA A 18 -5.46 -1.52 -7.00
C ALA A 18 -4.90 -0.44 -7.95
N ASN A 19 -5.59 0.71 -8.08
CA ASN A 19 -5.14 1.83 -8.91
C ASN A 19 -3.75 2.36 -8.51
N VAL A 20 -3.41 2.27 -7.24
CA VAL A 20 -2.11 2.73 -6.71
C VAL A 20 -0.95 1.81 -7.13
N TYR A 21 -1.24 0.55 -7.48
CA TYR A 21 -0.23 -0.49 -7.71
C TYR A 21 -0.07 -0.92 -9.17
N TYR A 22 -0.92 -0.43 -10.09
CA TYR A 22 -0.85 -0.83 -11.50
C TYR A 22 0.47 -0.49 -12.19
N ALA A 23 1.16 0.55 -11.77
CA ALA A 23 2.40 0.99 -12.41
C ALA A 23 3.59 0.04 -12.18
N GLN A 24 3.62 -0.71 -11.08
CA GLN A 24 4.79 -1.52 -10.71
C GLN A 24 5.24 -2.51 -11.80
N PRO A 25 4.36 -3.35 -12.37
CA PRO A 25 4.78 -4.27 -13.42
C PRO A 25 4.93 -3.60 -14.80
N LEU A 26 4.69 -2.31 -14.93
CA LEU A 26 4.72 -1.57 -16.20
C LEU A 26 5.93 -0.62 -16.31
N LEU A 27 6.81 -0.57 -15.32
CA LEU A 27 7.87 0.43 -15.25
C LEU A 27 8.81 0.38 -16.45
N ASP A 28 9.11 -0.79 -16.98
CA ASP A 28 9.96 -0.97 -18.15
C ASP A 28 9.33 -0.38 -19.43
N ILE A 29 8.01 -0.56 -19.63
CA ILE A 29 7.28 0.00 -20.76
C ILE A 29 7.18 1.52 -20.61
N LEU A 30 6.84 2.00 -19.43
CA LEU A 30 6.74 3.44 -19.15
C LEU A 30 8.07 4.15 -19.35
N ALA A 31 9.19 3.52 -18.95
CA ALA A 31 10.53 4.05 -19.17
C ALA A 31 10.81 4.25 -20.67
N ARG A 32 10.43 3.28 -21.52
CA ARG A 32 10.62 3.34 -22.96
C ARG A 32 9.71 4.41 -23.61
N ASP A 33 8.42 4.39 -23.29
CA ASP A 33 7.44 5.25 -23.95
C ASP A 33 7.65 6.74 -23.63
N PHE A 34 8.13 7.05 -22.43
CA PHE A 34 8.35 8.44 -21.98
C PHE A 34 9.81 8.86 -21.98
N ASN A 35 10.73 8.01 -22.47
CA ASN A 35 12.18 8.25 -22.44
C ASN A 35 12.69 8.62 -21.03
N ILE A 36 12.14 7.99 -20.00
CA ILE A 36 12.61 8.12 -18.62
C ILE A 36 13.78 7.16 -18.43
N SER A 37 14.87 7.65 -17.85
CA SER A 37 16.03 6.79 -17.57
C SER A 37 15.64 5.64 -16.62
N HIS A 38 16.29 4.50 -16.77
CA HIS A 38 16.05 3.35 -15.89
C HIS A 38 16.31 3.65 -14.41
N SER A 39 17.20 4.61 -14.11
CA SER A 39 17.47 5.05 -12.74
C SER A 39 16.32 5.88 -12.15
N ALA A 40 15.59 6.62 -12.97
CA ALA A 40 14.55 7.55 -12.54
C ALA A 40 13.12 6.99 -12.62
N ILE A 41 12.91 5.84 -13.27
CA ILE A 41 11.56 5.33 -13.54
C ILE A 41 10.77 5.01 -12.25
N GLY A 42 11.44 4.68 -11.17
CA GLY A 42 10.81 4.49 -9.86
C GLY A 42 10.09 5.74 -9.37
N GLY A 43 10.43 6.92 -9.90
CA GLY A 43 9.72 8.17 -9.63
C GLY A 43 8.23 8.13 -9.97
N VAL A 44 7.81 7.27 -10.90
CA VAL A 44 6.39 7.04 -11.23
C VAL A 44 5.64 6.47 -10.02
N VAL A 45 6.20 5.43 -9.40
CA VAL A 45 5.63 4.85 -8.17
C VAL A 45 5.75 5.84 -7.00
N THR A 46 6.90 6.53 -6.90
CA THR A 46 7.10 7.56 -5.87
C THR A 46 6.07 8.69 -5.97
N ALA A 47 5.75 9.18 -7.17
CA ALA A 47 4.69 10.18 -7.37
C ALA A 47 3.34 9.69 -6.84
N THR A 48 2.99 8.43 -7.11
CA THR A 48 1.77 7.80 -6.60
C THR A 48 1.78 7.74 -5.07
N GLN A 49 2.90 7.39 -4.45
CA GLN A 49 3.04 7.31 -2.99
C GLN A 49 3.02 8.70 -2.33
N ILE A 50 3.60 9.72 -2.96
CA ILE A 50 3.47 11.11 -2.50
C ILE A 50 1.99 11.53 -2.51
N GLY A 51 1.27 11.23 -3.59
CA GLY A 51 -0.17 11.47 -3.67
C GLY A 51 -0.91 10.78 -2.51
N GLY A 52 -0.61 9.52 -2.23
CA GLY A 52 -1.16 8.77 -1.10
C GLY A 52 -0.86 9.41 0.25
N ALA A 53 0.38 9.86 0.48
CA ALA A 53 0.76 10.58 1.69
C ALA A 53 -0.03 11.89 1.88
N LEU A 54 -0.18 12.66 0.79
CA LEU A 54 -1.00 13.88 0.80
C LEU A 54 -2.47 13.58 1.10
N ALA A 55 -3.01 12.48 0.57
CA ALA A 55 -4.37 12.05 0.89
C ALA A 55 -4.56 11.77 2.38
N LEU A 56 -3.61 11.04 2.99
CA LEU A 56 -3.67 10.68 4.40
C LEU A 56 -3.61 11.90 5.33
N ILE A 57 -2.88 12.94 4.93
CA ILE A 57 -2.76 14.18 5.70
C ILE A 57 -3.97 15.09 5.48
N PHE A 58 -4.41 15.25 4.22
CA PHE A 58 -5.35 16.32 3.86
C PHE A 58 -6.75 15.84 3.51
N LEU A 59 -6.91 14.74 2.77
CA LEU A 59 -8.22 14.29 2.30
C LEU A 59 -8.93 13.34 3.24
N VAL A 60 -8.22 12.40 3.84
CA VAL A 60 -8.83 11.42 4.75
C VAL A 60 -9.45 12.08 5.97
N PRO A 61 -8.76 13.02 6.66
CA PRO A 61 -9.35 13.74 7.79
C PRO A 61 -10.55 14.61 7.42
N LEU A 62 -10.62 15.07 6.18
CA LEU A 62 -11.75 15.88 5.70
C LEU A 62 -13.08 15.11 5.76
N GLY A 63 -13.04 13.79 5.67
CA GLY A 63 -14.20 12.91 5.79
C GLY A 63 -14.92 12.99 7.14
N ASP A 64 -14.26 13.50 8.20
CA ASP A 64 -14.86 13.70 9.51
C ASP A 64 -15.58 15.07 9.62
N LEU A 65 -15.29 16.02 8.73
CA LEU A 65 -15.79 17.38 8.75
C LEU A 65 -16.90 17.67 7.75
N VAL A 66 -17.01 16.87 6.69
CA VAL A 66 -17.97 17.09 5.61
C VAL A 66 -18.85 15.85 5.39
N ASN A 67 -19.91 16.01 4.61
CA ASN A 67 -20.75 14.88 4.22
C ASN A 67 -19.95 13.84 3.44
N ARG A 68 -19.67 12.71 4.08
CA ARG A 68 -18.83 11.62 3.52
C ARG A 68 -19.32 11.12 2.18
N ARG A 69 -20.65 10.98 1.98
CA ARG A 69 -21.21 10.52 0.72
C ARG A 69 -20.90 11.46 -0.43
N ARG A 70 -21.06 12.77 -0.20
CA ARG A 70 -20.74 13.81 -1.20
C ARG A 70 -19.24 13.86 -1.50
N LEU A 71 -18.41 13.79 -0.44
CA LEU A 71 -16.96 13.77 -0.58
C LEU A 71 -16.51 12.58 -1.42
N MET A 72 -17.04 11.38 -1.15
CA MET A 72 -16.71 10.16 -1.89
C MET A 72 -17.14 10.26 -3.36
N ALA A 73 -18.31 10.83 -3.65
CA ALA A 73 -18.75 11.02 -5.04
C ALA A 73 -17.80 11.94 -5.82
N ILE A 74 -17.37 13.05 -5.21
CA ILE A 74 -16.40 13.97 -5.81
C ILE A 74 -15.05 13.29 -6.02
N GLN A 75 -14.55 12.57 -5.00
CA GLN A 75 -13.29 11.84 -5.09
C GLN A 75 -13.33 10.75 -6.17
N LEU A 76 -14.44 10.05 -6.30
CA LEU A 76 -14.61 9.00 -7.29
C LEU A 76 -14.59 9.55 -8.73
N VAL A 77 -15.32 10.63 -8.99
CA VAL A 77 -15.30 11.33 -10.28
C VAL A 77 -13.89 11.85 -10.60
N ALA A 78 -13.23 12.44 -9.60
CA ALA A 78 -11.86 12.93 -9.74
C ALA A 78 -10.86 11.78 -10.01
N LEU A 79 -11.03 10.62 -9.34
CA LEU A 79 -10.19 9.43 -9.58
C LEU A 79 -10.35 8.90 -11.00
N ILE A 80 -11.59 8.77 -11.49
CA ILE A 80 -11.85 8.36 -12.86
C ILE A 80 -11.19 9.34 -13.85
N SER A 81 -11.30 10.64 -13.60
CA SER A 81 -10.67 11.66 -14.42
C SER A 81 -9.13 11.54 -14.39
N ALA A 82 -8.53 11.31 -13.22
CA ALA A 82 -7.09 11.11 -13.06
C ALA A 82 -6.59 9.87 -13.82
N LEU A 83 -7.33 8.75 -13.77
CA LEU A 83 -7.03 7.53 -14.51
C LEU A 83 -7.06 7.78 -16.03
N LEU A 84 -8.03 8.54 -16.52
CA LEU A 84 -8.10 8.94 -17.94
C LEU A 84 -6.95 9.87 -18.32
N VAL A 85 -6.57 10.82 -17.46
CA VAL A 85 -5.41 11.68 -17.71
C VAL A 85 -4.14 10.85 -17.86
N VAL A 86 -3.94 9.83 -17.03
CA VAL A 86 -2.81 8.90 -17.16
C VAL A 86 -2.91 8.11 -18.46
N ALA A 87 -4.08 7.55 -18.79
CA ALA A 87 -4.28 6.76 -20.03
C ALA A 87 -3.96 7.55 -21.30
N PHE A 88 -4.23 8.85 -21.30
CA PHE A 88 -3.99 9.76 -22.44
C PHE A 88 -2.72 10.62 -22.29
N ALA A 89 -1.86 10.32 -21.32
CA ALA A 89 -0.62 11.08 -21.11
C ALA A 89 0.35 10.91 -22.29
N HIS A 90 0.90 12.03 -22.77
CA HIS A 90 1.90 12.07 -23.84
C HIS A 90 3.22 12.72 -23.39
N SER A 91 3.29 13.23 -22.17
CA SER A 91 4.51 13.79 -21.59
C SER A 91 4.76 13.24 -20.20
N THR A 92 6.03 13.21 -19.79
CA THR A 92 6.44 12.78 -18.45
C THR A 92 5.78 13.61 -17.35
N VAL A 93 5.62 14.91 -17.55
CA VAL A 93 4.98 15.80 -16.57
C VAL A 93 3.52 15.41 -16.35
N VAL A 94 2.76 15.18 -17.44
CA VAL A 94 1.35 14.75 -17.35
C VAL A 94 1.25 13.37 -16.71
N LEU A 95 2.14 12.44 -17.05
CA LEU A 95 2.19 11.13 -16.44
C LEU A 95 2.41 11.24 -14.92
N LEU A 96 3.42 11.95 -14.47
CA LEU A 96 3.75 12.09 -13.04
C LEU A 96 2.66 12.84 -12.27
N ALA A 97 2.09 13.90 -12.84
CA ALA A 97 0.97 14.62 -12.23
C ALA A 97 -0.28 13.73 -12.14
N GLY A 98 -0.57 12.96 -13.19
CA GLY A 98 -1.65 11.97 -13.19
C GLY A 98 -1.44 10.87 -12.14
N MET A 99 -0.21 10.34 -12.03
CA MET A 99 0.13 9.33 -11.03
C MET A 99 0.02 9.85 -9.59
N LEU A 100 0.44 11.09 -9.36
CA LEU A 100 0.24 11.75 -8.07
C LEU A 100 -1.26 11.88 -7.75
N ALA A 101 -2.08 12.30 -8.72
CA ALA A 101 -3.53 12.40 -8.55
C ALA A 101 -4.18 11.02 -8.32
N VAL A 102 -3.76 9.98 -9.02
CA VAL A 102 -4.24 8.60 -8.81
C VAL A 102 -3.88 8.11 -7.40
N GLY A 103 -2.67 8.37 -6.94
CA GLY A 103 -2.24 8.04 -5.58
C GLY A 103 -3.06 8.77 -4.52
N LEU A 104 -3.25 10.08 -4.70
CA LEU A 104 -4.04 10.92 -3.82
C LEU A 104 -5.50 10.42 -3.72
N LEU A 105 -6.15 10.24 -4.84
CA LEU A 105 -7.57 9.92 -4.90
C LEU A 105 -7.84 8.43 -4.64
N GLY A 106 -6.98 7.53 -5.10
CA GLY A 106 -7.09 6.09 -4.81
C GLY A 106 -6.92 5.78 -3.32
N THR A 107 -5.95 6.42 -2.66
CA THR A 107 -5.76 6.28 -1.20
C THR A 107 -6.93 6.91 -0.44
N ALA A 108 -7.38 8.10 -0.82
CA ALA A 108 -8.51 8.76 -0.19
C ALA A 108 -9.80 7.92 -0.31
N MET A 109 -10.06 7.35 -1.48
CA MET A 109 -11.20 6.46 -1.71
C MET A 109 -11.11 5.19 -0.87
N THR A 110 -9.95 4.53 -0.84
CA THR A 110 -9.74 3.30 -0.05
C THR A 110 -10.01 3.54 1.43
N GLN A 111 -9.38 4.55 2.01
CA GLN A 111 -9.55 4.87 3.43
C GLN A 111 -10.96 5.42 3.73
N GLY A 112 -11.50 6.22 2.82
CA GLY A 112 -12.86 6.75 2.92
C GLY A 112 -13.91 5.64 2.92
N LEU A 113 -13.77 4.62 2.07
CA LEU A 113 -14.69 3.46 2.02
C LEU A 113 -14.64 2.63 3.30
N ILE A 114 -13.44 2.38 3.83
CA ILE A 114 -13.27 1.65 5.10
C ILE A 114 -13.92 2.42 6.25
N ALA A 115 -13.67 3.73 6.34
CA ALA A 115 -14.26 4.58 7.36
C ALA A 115 -15.79 4.68 7.21
N TYR A 116 -16.30 4.72 5.97
CA TYR A 116 -17.73 4.72 5.69
C TYR A 116 -18.37 3.40 6.13
N ALA A 117 -17.76 2.27 5.78
CA ALA A 117 -18.22 0.94 6.15
C ALA A 117 -18.29 0.79 7.68
N ALA A 118 -17.26 1.26 8.39
CA ALA A 118 -17.23 1.29 9.85
C ALA A 118 -18.36 2.12 10.46
N SER A 119 -18.67 3.28 9.85
CA SER A 119 -19.71 4.19 10.35
C SER A 119 -21.15 3.73 9.99
N ALA A 120 -21.29 2.95 8.91
CA ALA A 120 -22.57 2.40 8.47
C ALA A 120 -22.95 1.10 9.20
N ALA A 121 -21.98 0.42 9.80
CA ALA A 121 -22.18 -0.84 10.51
C ALA A 121 -22.73 -0.61 11.91
N ALA A 122 -23.61 -1.53 12.36
CA ALA A 122 -24.02 -1.57 13.75
C ALA A 122 -22.81 -1.95 14.65
N PRO A 123 -22.76 -1.49 15.94
CA PRO A 123 -21.59 -1.75 16.80
C PRO A 123 -21.19 -3.22 16.93
N HIS A 124 -22.16 -4.14 16.90
CA HIS A 124 -21.92 -5.58 17.04
C HIS A 124 -21.38 -6.24 15.75
N GLU A 125 -21.52 -5.61 14.58
CA GLU A 125 -21.03 -6.13 13.29
C GLU A 125 -19.88 -5.33 12.69
N GLN A 126 -19.48 -4.24 13.33
CA GLN A 126 -18.47 -3.31 12.81
C GLN A 126 -17.13 -3.98 12.49
N GLY A 127 -16.67 -4.89 13.36
CA GLY A 127 -15.43 -5.65 13.15
C GLY A 127 -15.50 -6.54 11.90
N HIS A 128 -16.62 -7.22 11.70
CA HIS A 128 -16.84 -8.05 10.51
C HIS A 128 -16.86 -7.22 9.22
N VAL A 129 -17.57 -6.10 9.24
CA VAL A 129 -17.73 -5.21 8.07
C VAL A 129 -16.39 -4.60 7.68
N VAL A 130 -15.65 -4.04 8.64
CA VAL A 130 -14.32 -3.46 8.43
C VAL A 130 -13.32 -4.53 8.00
N GLY A 131 -13.32 -5.69 8.65
CA GLY A 131 -12.47 -6.82 8.29
C GLY A 131 -12.69 -7.31 6.86
N THR A 132 -13.95 -7.37 6.41
CA THR A 132 -14.28 -7.75 5.03
C THR A 132 -13.83 -6.67 4.03
N ALA A 133 -14.01 -5.39 4.33
CA ALA A 133 -13.50 -4.30 3.50
C ALA A 133 -11.97 -4.33 3.38
N GLN A 134 -11.27 -4.58 4.47
CA GLN A 134 -9.80 -4.75 4.48
C GLN A 134 -9.35 -5.99 3.71
N SER A 135 -10.07 -7.10 3.79
CA SER A 135 -9.79 -8.28 2.95
C SER A 135 -9.90 -7.94 1.47
N GLY A 136 -10.89 -7.12 1.10
CA GLY A 136 -11.00 -6.58 -0.25
C GLY A 136 -9.77 -5.78 -0.67
N VAL A 137 -9.23 -4.96 0.22
CA VAL A 137 -7.97 -4.21 -0.03
C VAL A 137 -6.80 -5.17 -0.30
N PHE A 138 -6.62 -6.21 0.52
CA PHE A 138 -5.55 -7.21 0.29
C PHE A 138 -5.71 -7.93 -1.04
N ILE A 139 -6.92 -8.39 -1.37
CA ILE A 139 -7.21 -9.05 -2.64
C ILE A 139 -6.95 -8.08 -3.80
N GLY A 140 -7.40 -6.84 -3.70
CA GLY A 140 -7.18 -5.80 -4.71
C GLY A 140 -5.69 -5.53 -4.96
N LEU A 141 -4.88 -5.48 -3.91
CA LEU A 141 -3.43 -5.28 -3.99
C LEU A 141 -2.73 -6.44 -4.71
N LEU A 142 -3.14 -7.68 -4.43
CA LEU A 142 -2.58 -8.87 -5.08
C LEU A 142 -3.01 -8.95 -6.55
N LEU A 143 -4.30 -8.75 -6.82
CA LEU A 143 -4.85 -8.82 -8.17
C LEU A 143 -4.42 -7.64 -9.05
N ALA A 144 -4.05 -6.50 -8.47
CA ALA A 144 -3.62 -5.33 -9.23
C ALA A 144 -2.46 -5.64 -10.18
N ARG A 145 -1.48 -6.40 -9.73
CA ARG A 145 -0.32 -6.78 -10.53
C ARG A 145 -0.68 -7.73 -11.65
N VAL A 146 -1.53 -8.73 -11.38
CA VAL A 146 -2.01 -9.70 -12.38
C VAL A 146 -2.85 -8.99 -13.44
N PHE A 147 -3.80 -8.15 -13.00
CA PHE A 147 -4.65 -7.37 -13.88
C PHE A 147 -3.82 -6.43 -14.78
N SER A 148 -2.92 -5.65 -14.17
CA SER A 148 -2.07 -4.72 -14.87
C SER A 148 -1.19 -5.43 -15.91
N GLY A 149 -0.54 -6.54 -15.53
CA GLY A 149 0.26 -7.35 -16.42
C GLY A 149 -0.57 -7.91 -17.58
N GLY A 150 -1.70 -8.55 -17.28
CA GLY A 150 -2.57 -9.18 -18.28
C GLY A 150 -3.16 -8.20 -19.28
N ILE A 151 -3.71 -7.08 -18.81
CA ILE A 151 -4.27 -6.04 -19.70
C ILE A 151 -3.15 -5.37 -20.52
N SER A 152 -1.97 -5.18 -19.94
CA SER A 152 -0.84 -4.58 -20.63
C SER A 152 -0.39 -5.40 -21.83
N ASP A 153 -0.36 -6.73 -21.70
CA ASP A 153 0.03 -7.62 -22.80
C ASP A 153 -0.97 -7.60 -23.97
N VAL A 154 -2.25 -7.32 -23.71
CA VAL A 154 -3.31 -7.31 -24.72
C VAL A 154 -3.58 -5.91 -25.29
N ALA A 155 -3.63 -4.90 -24.43
CA ALA A 155 -4.09 -3.54 -24.78
C ALA A 155 -3.05 -2.45 -24.45
N GLY A 156 -1.83 -2.85 -24.07
CA GLY A 156 -0.78 -1.92 -23.65
C GLY A 156 -1.04 -1.29 -22.29
N TRP A 157 -0.06 -0.53 -21.80
CA TRP A 157 -0.15 0.10 -20.48
C TRP A 157 -1.28 1.15 -20.39
N ARG A 158 -1.58 1.84 -21.52
CA ARG A 158 -2.72 2.78 -21.58
C ARG A 158 -4.05 2.06 -21.37
N GLY A 159 -4.19 0.85 -21.93
CA GLY A 159 -5.35 0.00 -21.74
C GLY A 159 -5.60 -0.34 -20.27
N VAL A 160 -4.55 -0.51 -19.45
CA VAL A 160 -4.67 -0.77 -18.02
C VAL A 160 -5.42 0.38 -17.32
N TYR A 161 -5.00 1.62 -17.53
CA TYR A 161 -5.61 2.80 -16.90
C TYR A 161 -7.00 3.12 -17.48
N PHE A 162 -7.22 2.86 -18.75
CA PHE A 162 -8.55 2.98 -19.35
C PHE A 162 -9.52 1.96 -18.77
N CYS A 163 -9.13 0.69 -18.69
CA CYS A 163 -9.94 -0.36 -18.04
C CYS A 163 -10.18 -0.05 -16.56
N ALA A 164 -9.17 0.46 -15.86
CA ALA A 164 -9.31 0.89 -14.47
C ALA A 164 -10.37 2.00 -14.32
N ALA A 165 -10.37 2.99 -15.21
CA ALA A 165 -11.38 4.05 -15.23
C ALA A 165 -12.79 3.49 -15.46
N VAL A 166 -12.93 2.53 -16.36
CA VAL A 166 -14.21 1.85 -16.65
C VAL A 166 -14.68 1.04 -15.43
N ILE A 167 -13.78 0.31 -14.77
CA ILE A 167 -14.10 -0.45 -13.54
C ILE A 167 -14.59 0.49 -12.45
N MET A 168 -13.89 1.60 -12.22
CA MET A 168 -14.30 2.58 -11.21
C MET A 168 -15.65 3.23 -11.55
N LEU A 169 -15.93 3.48 -12.83
CA LEU A 169 -17.22 3.98 -13.30
C LEU A 169 -18.34 2.97 -13.07
N VAL A 170 -18.10 1.68 -13.37
CA VAL A 170 -19.07 0.60 -13.12
C VAL A 170 -19.37 0.46 -11.63
N ILE A 171 -18.36 0.57 -10.77
CA ILE A 171 -18.51 0.52 -9.31
C ILE A 171 -19.22 1.78 -8.76
N ALA A 172 -19.05 2.92 -9.41
CA ALA A 172 -19.68 4.19 -9.00
C ALA A 172 -21.19 4.10 -8.93
N LEU A 173 -21.81 3.40 -9.86
CA LEU A 173 -23.28 3.30 -9.94
C LEU A 173 -23.89 2.58 -8.73
N PRO A 174 -23.48 1.35 -8.36
CA PRO A 174 -23.99 0.69 -7.17
C PRO A 174 -23.60 1.41 -5.87
N LEU A 175 -22.41 2.01 -5.81
CA LEU A 175 -22.03 2.84 -4.66
C LEU A 175 -23.01 4.01 -4.49
N TRP A 176 -23.27 4.76 -5.53
CA TRP A 176 -24.18 5.92 -5.47
C TRP A 176 -25.59 5.52 -5.03
N LYS A 177 -26.10 4.38 -5.52
CA LYS A 177 -27.46 3.90 -5.22
C LYS A 177 -27.59 3.28 -3.84
N ARG A 178 -26.55 2.57 -3.36
CA ARG A 178 -26.66 1.71 -2.16
C ARG A 178 -25.97 2.27 -0.91
N LEU A 179 -25.12 3.31 -1.03
CA LEU A 179 -24.51 3.91 0.14
C LEU A 179 -25.57 4.45 1.10
N PRO A 180 -25.67 3.95 2.34
CA PRO A 180 -26.63 4.42 3.32
C PRO A 180 -26.35 5.90 3.66
N ARG A 181 -27.40 6.66 3.91
CA ARG A 181 -27.24 8.03 4.42
C ARG A 181 -26.80 7.95 5.86
N LEU A 182 -25.62 8.45 6.14
CA LEU A 182 -25.11 8.52 7.52
C LEU A 182 -25.61 9.81 8.18
N ASN A 183 -26.32 9.66 9.29
CA ASN A 183 -26.68 10.78 10.17
C ASN A 183 -25.54 11.10 11.13
N VAL A 184 -24.30 11.11 10.63
CA VAL A 184 -23.13 11.52 11.43
C VAL A 184 -23.13 13.04 11.47
N GLN A 185 -23.30 13.62 12.65
CA GLN A 185 -23.09 15.07 12.84
C GLN A 185 -21.61 15.34 12.57
N PRO A 186 -21.28 16.31 11.69
CA PRO A 186 -19.91 16.73 11.50
C PRO A 186 -19.30 17.14 12.85
N VAL A 187 -18.08 16.69 13.12
CA VAL A 187 -17.35 17.11 14.30
C VAL A 187 -17.21 18.63 14.24
N SER A 188 -17.58 19.33 15.30
CA SER A 188 -17.53 20.80 15.39
C SER A 188 -16.10 21.37 15.47
N MET A 189 -15.12 20.62 15.00
CA MET A 189 -13.70 20.99 15.01
C MET A 189 -13.33 21.67 13.69
N ARG A 190 -12.57 22.76 13.76
CA ARG A 190 -12.02 23.40 12.56
C ARG A 190 -10.91 22.54 11.95
N TYR A 191 -10.88 22.44 10.63
CA TYR A 191 -9.89 21.63 9.90
C TYR A 191 -8.43 21.87 10.32
N PRO A 192 -7.92 23.10 10.53
CA PRO A 192 -6.58 23.32 11.04
C PRO A 192 -6.30 22.67 12.40
N HIS A 193 -7.29 22.68 13.32
CA HIS A 193 -7.14 22.04 14.63
C HIS A 193 -7.02 20.52 14.52
N LEU A 194 -7.69 19.91 13.54
CA LEU A 194 -7.58 18.48 13.28
C LEU A 194 -6.16 18.13 12.82
N LEU A 195 -5.58 18.89 11.88
CA LEU A 195 -4.21 18.71 11.43
C LEU A 195 -3.18 18.91 12.57
N VAL A 196 -3.37 19.94 13.40
CA VAL A 196 -2.53 20.15 14.59
C VAL A 196 -2.64 18.97 15.56
N SER A 197 -3.84 18.41 15.75
CA SER A 197 -4.03 17.23 16.62
C SER A 197 -3.28 15.98 16.11
N MET A 198 -3.21 15.78 14.80
CA MET A 198 -2.42 14.70 14.20
C MET A 198 -0.91 14.92 14.44
N LEU A 199 -0.42 16.13 14.24
CA LEU A 199 0.98 16.47 14.50
C LEU A 199 1.34 16.29 15.99
N LYS A 200 0.43 16.67 16.90
CA LYS A 200 0.59 16.46 18.34
C LYS A 200 0.66 14.98 18.69
N LEU A 201 -0.23 14.14 18.13
CA LEU A 201 -0.18 12.68 18.27
C LEU A 201 1.15 12.10 17.80
N LEU A 202 1.60 12.51 16.60
CA LEU A 202 2.87 12.05 16.05
C LEU A 202 4.06 12.39 16.96
N ARG A 203 4.05 13.54 17.64
CA ARG A 203 5.13 13.95 18.56
C ARG A 203 5.03 13.29 19.93
N GLN A 204 3.84 12.96 20.41
CA GLN A 204 3.62 12.47 21.77
C GLN A 204 3.64 10.94 21.88
N GLU A 205 3.21 10.22 20.84
CA GLU A 205 3.06 8.77 20.89
C GLU A 205 4.33 8.04 20.46
N LYS A 206 5.17 7.65 21.43
CA LYS A 206 6.42 6.92 21.18
C LYS A 206 6.20 5.60 20.44
N VAL A 207 5.13 4.87 20.77
CA VAL A 207 4.80 3.61 20.10
C VAL A 207 4.51 3.86 18.61
N LEU A 208 3.76 4.91 18.29
CA LEU A 208 3.51 5.31 16.90
C LEU A 208 4.81 5.66 16.16
N GLN A 209 5.72 6.41 16.79
CA GLN A 209 7.00 6.78 16.20
C GLN A 209 7.85 5.54 15.90
N VAL A 210 8.02 4.66 16.87
CA VAL A 210 8.84 3.45 16.72
C VAL A 210 8.22 2.49 15.68
N ARG A 211 6.93 2.21 15.80
CA ARG A 211 6.24 1.30 14.87
C ARG A 211 6.06 1.92 13.48
N GLY A 212 5.92 3.23 13.40
CA GLY A 212 5.92 3.98 12.14
C GLY A 212 7.24 3.88 11.41
N VAL A 213 8.39 4.08 12.08
CA VAL A 213 9.71 3.92 11.47
C VAL A 213 9.95 2.47 11.02
N LEU A 214 9.54 1.49 11.81
CA LEU A 214 9.60 0.08 11.39
C LEU A 214 8.74 -0.18 10.15
N ALA A 215 7.55 0.40 10.07
CA ALA A 215 6.70 0.31 8.89
C ALA A 215 7.35 0.99 7.67
N LEU A 216 7.92 2.18 7.84
CA LEU A 216 8.64 2.89 6.77
C LEU A 216 9.75 2.01 6.18
N LEU A 217 10.60 1.44 7.03
CA LEU A 217 11.72 0.59 6.59
C LEU A 217 11.21 -0.71 5.95
N MET A 218 10.20 -1.35 6.51
CA MET A 218 9.60 -2.57 5.98
C MET A 218 8.96 -2.33 4.61
N PHE A 219 8.18 -1.26 4.45
CA PHE A 219 7.55 -0.95 3.17
C PHE A 219 8.54 -0.41 2.14
N ALA A 220 9.64 0.23 2.58
CA ALA A 220 10.77 0.51 1.70
C ALA A 220 11.36 -0.78 1.15
N ALA A 221 11.68 -1.76 2.00
CA ALA A 221 12.19 -3.07 1.58
C ALA A 221 11.21 -3.77 0.62
N PHE A 222 9.92 -3.75 0.92
CA PHE A 222 8.87 -4.33 0.10
C PHE A 222 8.81 -3.69 -1.30
N ASN A 223 8.83 -2.36 -1.38
CA ASN A 223 8.81 -1.64 -2.66
C ASN A 223 10.16 -1.69 -3.40
N ILE A 224 11.28 -1.85 -2.71
CA ILE A 224 12.58 -2.15 -3.33
C ILE A 224 12.47 -3.40 -4.20
N PHE A 225 11.83 -4.45 -3.69
CA PHE A 225 11.62 -5.68 -4.46
C PHE A 225 10.60 -5.49 -5.58
N TRP A 226 9.37 -5.10 -5.25
CA TRP A 226 8.26 -5.09 -6.21
C TRP A 226 8.43 -4.08 -7.35
N SER A 227 9.09 -2.96 -7.11
CA SER A 227 9.33 -1.96 -8.17
C SER A 227 10.50 -2.34 -9.09
N ALA A 228 11.43 -3.18 -8.63
CA ALA A 228 12.55 -3.62 -9.45
C ALA A 228 12.28 -4.91 -10.22
N LEU A 229 11.32 -5.75 -9.77
CA LEU A 229 11.14 -7.12 -10.27
C LEU A 229 10.91 -7.18 -11.79
N VAL A 230 10.16 -6.24 -12.35
CA VAL A 230 9.88 -6.20 -13.79
C VAL A 230 11.15 -5.98 -14.62
N LEU A 231 12.13 -5.26 -14.09
CA LEU A 231 13.32 -4.84 -14.85
C LEU A 231 14.20 -6.02 -15.31
N PRO A 232 14.58 -6.98 -14.45
CA PRO A 232 15.31 -8.15 -14.89
C PRO A 232 14.43 -9.18 -15.62
N LEU A 233 13.17 -9.37 -15.21
CA LEU A 233 12.32 -10.42 -15.76
C LEU A 233 11.79 -10.12 -17.15
N SER A 234 11.69 -8.84 -17.54
CA SER A 234 11.29 -8.44 -18.90
C SER A 234 12.43 -8.53 -19.93
N LYS A 235 13.67 -8.77 -19.50
CA LYS A 235 14.86 -8.88 -20.33
C LYS A 235 15.34 -10.34 -20.48
N PRO A 236 16.18 -10.65 -21.52
CA PRO A 236 16.86 -11.93 -21.59
C PRO A 236 17.68 -12.20 -20.31
N PRO A 237 17.77 -13.47 -19.86
CA PRO A 237 17.29 -14.70 -20.51
C PRO A 237 15.80 -15.00 -20.29
N TYR A 238 15.09 -14.29 -19.40
CA TYR A 238 13.70 -14.60 -19.05
C TYR A 238 12.73 -14.14 -20.11
N SER A 239 12.78 -12.85 -20.49
CA SER A 239 11.86 -12.22 -21.45
C SER A 239 10.39 -12.55 -21.18
N PHE A 240 9.99 -12.53 -19.90
CA PHE A 240 8.64 -12.85 -19.49
C PHE A 240 7.67 -11.76 -19.90
N SER A 241 6.45 -12.18 -20.26
CA SER A 241 5.33 -11.26 -20.45
C SER A 241 4.94 -10.57 -19.12
N HIS A 242 4.32 -9.41 -19.22
CA HIS A 242 3.85 -8.68 -18.03
C HIS A 242 2.79 -9.46 -17.26
N THR A 243 2.01 -10.33 -17.93
CA THR A 243 1.09 -11.29 -17.30
C THR A 243 1.84 -12.23 -16.35
N ILE A 244 2.94 -12.84 -16.81
CA ILE A 244 3.74 -13.76 -16.00
C ILE A 244 4.37 -13.00 -14.83
N ILE A 245 4.95 -11.81 -15.09
CA ILE A 245 5.57 -10.98 -14.04
C ILE A 245 4.53 -10.58 -12.99
N GLY A 246 3.36 -10.14 -13.42
CA GLY A 246 2.26 -9.78 -12.53
C GLY A 246 1.76 -10.96 -11.70
N SER A 247 1.77 -12.19 -12.27
CA SER A 247 1.31 -13.40 -11.58
C SER A 247 2.16 -13.77 -10.35
N PHE A 248 3.42 -13.32 -10.28
CA PHE A 248 4.21 -13.44 -9.04
C PHE A 248 3.57 -12.74 -7.85
N GLY A 249 2.70 -11.74 -8.07
CA GLY A 249 1.90 -11.14 -7.02
C GLY A 249 0.99 -12.13 -6.29
N LEU A 250 0.52 -13.19 -6.97
CA LEU A 250 -0.31 -14.23 -6.36
C LEU A 250 0.46 -15.09 -5.35
N VAL A 251 1.78 -15.20 -5.49
CA VAL A 251 2.63 -15.92 -4.53
C VAL A 251 2.54 -15.26 -3.14
N GLY A 252 2.33 -13.95 -3.09
CA GLY A 252 2.14 -13.18 -1.86
C GLY A 252 0.91 -13.58 -1.03
N VAL A 253 -0.08 -14.28 -1.63
CA VAL A 253 -1.26 -14.78 -0.90
C VAL A 253 -0.85 -15.66 0.28
N VAL A 254 0.19 -16.48 0.12
CA VAL A 254 0.70 -17.36 1.18
C VAL A 254 1.18 -16.54 2.38
N GLY A 255 1.87 -15.42 2.12
CA GLY A 255 2.30 -14.49 3.18
C GLY A 255 1.12 -13.85 3.90
N ALA A 256 0.09 -13.43 3.16
CA ALA A 256 -1.11 -12.82 3.73
C ALA A 256 -1.89 -13.78 4.65
N LEU A 257 -1.94 -15.08 4.32
CA LEU A 257 -2.58 -16.09 5.19
C LEU A 257 -1.88 -16.23 6.55
N ALA A 258 -0.57 -16.06 6.59
CA ALA A 258 0.20 -16.15 7.83
C ALA A 258 0.06 -14.88 8.71
N ALA A 259 -0.31 -13.75 8.11
CA ALA A 259 -0.52 -12.49 8.84
C ALA A 259 -1.62 -12.59 9.90
N ALA A 260 -2.69 -13.36 9.63
CA ALA A 260 -3.76 -13.59 10.60
C ALA A 260 -3.25 -14.27 11.88
N ARG A 261 -2.33 -15.24 11.76
CA ARG A 261 -1.71 -15.90 12.92
C ARG A 261 -0.76 -14.97 13.68
N ALA A 262 -0.02 -14.12 12.96
CA ALA A 262 0.84 -13.11 13.57
C ALA A 262 0.03 -12.12 14.41
N GLY A 263 -1.14 -11.68 13.93
CA GLY A 263 -2.07 -10.85 14.70
C GLY A 263 -2.53 -11.54 15.98
N GLN A 264 -2.94 -12.81 15.92
CA GLN A 264 -3.36 -13.57 17.09
C GLN A 264 -2.22 -13.70 18.14
N TRP A 265 -0.98 -13.90 17.71
CA TRP A 265 0.17 -13.95 18.61
C TRP A 265 0.48 -12.59 19.24
N ALA A 266 0.36 -11.51 18.47
CA ALA A 266 0.49 -10.16 19.00
C ALA A 266 -0.59 -9.86 20.06
N ASP A 267 -1.83 -10.30 19.82
CA ASP A 267 -2.95 -10.15 20.77
C ASP A 267 -2.77 -10.95 22.06
N ARG A 268 -2.08 -12.08 22.00
CA ARG A 268 -1.71 -12.90 23.17
C ARG A 268 -0.51 -12.36 23.96
N GLY A 269 0.00 -11.18 23.64
CA GLY A 269 1.13 -10.56 24.34
C GLY A 269 2.51 -10.88 23.74
N TYR A 270 2.59 -11.63 22.64
CA TYR A 270 3.86 -11.99 21.99
C TYR A 270 4.29 -10.99 20.90
N ALA A 271 3.78 -9.75 20.90
CA ALA A 271 4.03 -8.77 19.87
C ALA A 271 5.53 -8.51 19.57
N GLN A 272 6.36 -8.47 20.61
CA GLN A 272 7.81 -8.27 20.43
C GLN A 272 8.51 -9.49 19.82
N ARG A 273 8.13 -10.71 20.21
CA ARG A 273 8.67 -11.95 19.62
C ARG A 273 8.23 -12.10 18.16
N THR A 274 6.98 -11.77 17.87
CA THR A 274 6.44 -11.75 16.49
C THR A 274 7.16 -10.71 15.64
N SER A 275 7.45 -9.52 16.18
CA SER A 275 8.22 -8.49 15.49
C SER A 275 9.64 -8.96 15.16
N LEU A 276 10.32 -9.62 16.11
CA LEU A 276 11.66 -10.17 15.88
C LEU A 276 11.63 -11.23 14.78
N ALA A 277 10.73 -12.20 14.87
CA ALA A 277 10.60 -13.25 13.86
C ALA A 277 10.31 -12.67 12.47
N ALA A 278 9.39 -11.71 12.38
CA ALA A 278 9.04 -11.04 11.13
C ALA A 278 10.22 -10.28 10.52
N LEU A 279 10.99 -9.54 11.33
CA LEU A 279 12.18 -8.81 10.88
C LEU A 279 13.31 -9.72 10.43
N VAL A 280 13.51 -10.85 11.12
CA VAL A 280 14.51 -11.86 10.72
C VAL A 280 14.08 -12.53 9.41
N ILE A 281 12.81 -12.90 9.26
CA ILE A 281 12.28 -13.48 8.02
C ILE A 281 12.43 -12.50 6.86
N LEU A 282 12.11 -11.22 7.09
CA LEU A 282 12.26 -10.16 6.09
C LEU A 282 13.72 -10.01 5.62
N LEU A 283 14.67 -10.11 6.53
CA LEU A 283 16.11 -10.06 6.20
C LEU A 283 16.56 -11.32 5.44
N ILE A 284 16.15 -12.51 5.89
CA ILE A 284 16.49 -13.78 5.26
C ILE A 284 15.92 -13.89 3.84
N ALA A 285 14.77 -13.28 3.57
CA ALA A 285 14.12 -13.30 2.26
C ALA A 285 15.06 -12.86 1.12
N TRP A 286 15.98 -11.96 1.38
CA TRP A 286 16.91 -11.43 0.38
C TRP A 286 17.96 -12.45 -0.08
N GLY A 287 18.23 -13.49 0.70
CA GLY A 287 19.09 -14.62 0.29
C GLY A 287 18.53 -15.34 -0.94
N PRO A 288 17.37 -16.00 -0.85
CA PRO A 288 16.73 -16.63 -2.01
C PRO A 288 16.46 -15.64 -3.15
N LEU A 289 16.05 -14.41 -2.88
CA LEU A 289 15.82 -13.40 -3.92
C LEU A 289 17.10 -13.10 -4.72
N SER A 290 18.25 -13.09 -4.10
CA SER A 290 19.55 -12.90 -4.78
C SER A 290 19.90 -14.04 -5.73
N LEU A 291 19.32 -15.22 -5.55
CA LEU A 291 19.55 -16.41 -6.36
C LEU A 291 18.55 -16.53 -7.54
N MET A 292 17.78 -15.51 -7.83
CA MET A 292 16.80 -15.50 -8.93
C MET A 292 17.42 -15.91 -10.28
N ALA A 293 18.65 -15.45 -10.56
CA ALA A 293 19.35 -15.77 -11.80
C ALA A 293 19.64 -17.27 -11.99
N TYR A 294 19.70 -18.04 -10.91
CA TYR A 294 19.99 -19.48 -10.91
C TYR A 294 18.72 -20.33 -10.81
N SER A 295 17.67 -19.84 -10.17
CA SER A 295 16.44 -20.58 -9.92
C SER A 295 15.25 -19.66 -9.70
N LEU A 296 14.18 -19.88 -10.47
CA LEU A 296 12.90 -19.21 -10.25
C LEU A 296 12.20 -19.69 -8.96
N TRP A 297 12.48 -20.91 -8.52
CA TRP A 297 12.00 -21.39 -7.22
C TRP A 297 12.60 -20.60 -6.07
N ALA A 298 13.86 -20.19 -6.17
CA ALA A 298 14.47 -19.28 -5.21
C ALA A 298 13.72 -17.93 -5.16
N LEU A 299 13.34 -17.38 -6.32
CA LEU A 299 12.50 -16.19 -6.40
C LEU A 299 11.16 -16.39 -5.68
N VAL A 300 10.46 -17.50 -5.95
CA VAL A 300 9.17 -17.81 -5.30
C VAL A 300 9.31 -17.92 -3.79
N ILE A 301 10.33 -18.65 -3.30
CA ILE A 301 10.61 -18.76 -1.85
C ILE A 301 10.90 -17.39 -1.24
N GLY A 302 11.70 -16.59 -1.92
CA GLY A 302 12.03 -15.24 -1.50
C GLY A 302 10.79 -14.34 -1.39
N ILE A 303 9.87 -14.42 -2.34
CA ILE A 303 8.61 -13.67 -2.32
C ILE A 303 7.75 -14.12 -1.13
N VAL A 304 7.59 -15.43 -0.92
CA VAL A 304 6.83 -15.96 0.23
C VAL A 304 7.39 -15.43 1.54
N LEU A 305 8.72 -15.48 1.72
CA LEU A 305 9.36 -14.99 2.94
C LEU A 305 9.22 -13.47 3.10
N LEU A 306 9.37 -12.71 2.01
CA LEU A 306 9.23 -11.25 2.02
C LEU A 306 7.82 -10.84 2.45
N ASP A 307 6.80 -11.45 1.83
CA ASP A 307 5.40 -11.15 2.13
C ASP A 307 5.01 -11.63 3.53
N LEU A 308 5.47 -12.82 3.93
CA LEU A 308 5.24 -13.35 5.28
C LEU A 308 5.82 -12.42 6.35
N GLY A 309 7.08 -12.03 6.23
CA GLY A 309 7.74 -11.11 7.17
C GLY A 309 7.10 -9.73 7.18
N GLY A 310 6.83 -9.18 5.99
CA GLY A 310 6.21 -7.87 5.83
C GLY A 310 4.81 -7.81 6.43
N GLN A 311 3.93 -8.75 6.08
CA GLN A 311 2.56 -8.76 6.58
C GLN A 311 2.49 -9.06 8.09
N ALA A 312 3.30 -9.98 8.60
CA ALA A 312 3.38 -10.26 10.03
C ALA A 312 3.80 -9.03 10.83
N LEU A 313 4.80 -8.28 10.35
CA LEU A 313 5.26 -7.06 10.99
C LEU A 313 4.20 -5.96 10.91
N HIS A 314 3.55 -5.81 9.75
CA HIS A 314 2.49 -4.82 9.53
C HIS A 314 1.33 -4.99 10.51
N VAL A 315 0.78 -6.19 10.61
CA VAL A 315 -0.33 -6.50 11.52
C VAL A 315 0.09 -6.31 12.98
N THR A 316 1.30 -6.75 13.35
CA THR A 316 1.83 -6.57 14.71
C THR A 316 1.99 -5.09 15.06
N ASN A 317 2.50 -4.27 14.15
CA ASN A 317 2.63 -2.83 14.33
C ASN A 317 1.27 -2.17 14.56
N GLN A 318 0.27 -2.49 13.74
CA GLN A 318 -1.09 -1.97 13.89
C GLN A 318 -1.71 -2.38 15.23
N SER A 319 -1.62 -3.67 15.61
CA SER A 319 -2.13 -4.14 16.89
C SER A 319 -1.54 -3.37 18.08
N MET A 320 -0.23 -3.10 18.06
CA MET A 320 0.43 -2.34 19.12
C MET A 320 0.00 -0.87 19.16
N ILE A 321 -0.13 -0.23 18.01
CA ILE A 321 -0.52 1.18 17.91
C ILE A 321 -1.97 1.37 18.38
N PHE A 322 -2.87 0.47 18.01
CA PHE A 322 -4.29 0.59 18.36
C PHE A 322 -4.59 0.50 19.84
N ARG A 323 -3.70 -0.13 20.60
CA ARG A 323 -3.84 -0.25 22.05
C ARG A 323 -3.45 1.03 22.80
N THR A 324 -2.72 1.96 22.17
CA THR A 324 -2.21 3.15 22.86
C THR A 324 -3.30 4.18 23.12
N ARG A 325 -4.16 4.46 22.13
CA ARG A 325 -5.24 5.45 22.23
C ARG A 325 -6.46 5.02 21.45
N PRO A 326 -7.38 4.26 22.04
CA PRO A 326 -8.59 3.80 21.37
C PRO A 326 -9.45 4.93 20.81
N GLU A 327 -9.47 6.10 21.48
CA GLU A 327 -10.23 7.28 21.06
C GLU A 327 -9.67 8.01 19.83
N ALA A 328 -8.41 7.72 19.47
CA ALA A 328 -7.73 8.36 18.34
C ALA A 328 -7.42 7.37 17.20
N HIS A 329 -8.10 6.24 17.15
CA HIS A 329 -7.82 5.12 16.25
C HIS A 329 -7.65 5.53 14.79
N SER A 330 -8.60 6.27 14.21
CA SER A 330 -8.54 6.70 12.80
C SER A 330 -7.34 7.60 12.52
N ARG A 331 -6.98 8.49 13.43
CA ARG A 331 -5.82 9.38 13.30
C ARG A 331 -4.51 8.61 13.41
N LEU A 332 -4.43 7.61 14.31
CA LEU A 332 -3.27 6.74 14.46
C LEU A 332 -3.05 5.89 13.20
N VAL A 333 -4.11 5.32 12.64
CA VAL A 333 -4.04 4.58 11.36
C VAL A 333 -3.54 5.48 10.24
N GLY A 334 -4.11 6.67 10.09
CA GLY A 334 -3.69 7.63 9.06
C GLY A 334 -2.21 8.00 9.17
N LEU A 335 -1.73 8.29 10.38
CA LEU A 335 -0.33 8.60 10.64
C LEU A 335 0.60 7.39 10.39
N TYR A 336 0.18 6.19 10.79
CA TYR A 336 0.93 4.96 10.50
C TYR A 336 1.03 4.71 8.99
N MET A 337 -0.06 4.90 8.26
CA MET A 337 -0.10 4.77 6.79
C MET A 337 0.71 5.86 6.08
N LEU A 338 0.97 6.99 6.72
CA LEU A 338 1.90 8.00 6.21
C LEU A 338 3.34 7.47 6.18
N PHE A 339 3.80 6.79 7.23
CA PHE A 339 5.11 6.13 7.22
C PHE A 339 5.20 5.06 6.13
N TYR A 340 4.12 4.30 5.93
CA TYR A 340 3.96 3.36 4.81
C TYR A 340 4.21 4.05 3.46
N ALA A 341 3.51 5.14 3.18
CA ALA A 341 3.61 5.83 1.88
C ALA A 341 5.01 6.41 1.65
N ILE A 342 5.61 7.02 2.68
CA ILE A 342 6.99 7.56 2.62
C ILE A 342 7.98 6.43 2.34
N GLY A 343 7.92 5.34 3.09
CA GLY A 343 8.81 4.18 2.88
C GLY A 343 8.66 3.59 1.48
N SER A 344 7.43 3.40 1.02
CA SER A 344 7.13 2.87 -0.30
C SER A 344 7.70 3.74 -1.43
N GLY A 345 7.53 5.06 -1.33
CA GLY A 345 8.04 6.00 -2.32
C GLY A 345 9.57 6.03 -2.36
N LEU A 346 10.23 6.09 -1.19
CA LEU A 346 11.69 6.03 -1.08
C LEU A 346 12.25 4.71 -1.61
N GLY A 347 11.59 3.59 -1.30
CA GLY A 347 11.97 2.28 -1.80
C GLY A 347 11.91 2.19 -3.33
N ALA A 348 10.85 2.69 -3.93
CA ALA A 348 10.64 2.66 -5.37
C ALA A 348 11.71 3.44 -6.14
N ILE A 349 12.02 4.67 -5.73
CA ILE A 349 13.02 5.49 -6.43
C ILE A 349 14.44 4.99 -6.19
N SER A 350 14.76 4.56 -4.97
CA SER A 350 16.10 4.06 -4.64
C SER A 350 16.41 2.75 -5.35
N THR A 351 15.43 1.85 -5.48
CA THR A 351 15.65 0.54 -6.10
C THR A 351 15.92 0.64 -7.61
N THR A 352 15.19 1.48 -8.33
CA THR A 352 15.41 1.65 -9.78
C THR A 352 16.73 2.35 -10.07
N ALA A 353 17.14 3.31 -9.25
CA ALA A 353 18.45 3.89 -9.30
C ALA A 353 19.53 2.83 -9.04
N THR A 354 19.39 2.03 -7.99
CA THR A 354 20.35 0.97 -7.64
C THR A 354 20.43 -0.10 -8.74
N TYR A 355 19.28 -0.50 -9.30
CA TYR A 355 19.26 -1.47 -10.40
C TYR A 355 20.02 -0.98 -11.63
N ALA A 356 19.88 0.30 -11.98
CA ALA A 356 20.55 0.88 -13.12
C ALA A 356 22.09 0.85 -12.99
N TYR A 357 22.62 0.99 -11.77
CA TYR A 357 24.07 1.04 -11.51
C TYR A 357 24.67 -0.32 -11.08
N ALA A 358 23.94 -1.14 -10.36
CA ALA A 358 24.43 -2.35 -9.72
C ALA A 358 23.63 -3.63 -10.04
N GLY A 359 22.62 -3.54 -10.88
CA GLY A 359 21.80 -4.67 -11.28
C GLY A 359 20.98 -5.29 -10.13
N TRP A 360 20.54 -6.53 -10.36
CA TRP A 360 19.67 -7.23 -9.38
C TRP A 360 20.35 -7.52 -8.04
N LEU A 361 21.62 -7.88 -8.04
CA LEU A 361 22.37 -8.11 -6.80
C LEU A 361 22.49 -6.81 -5.96
N GLY A 362 22.62 -5.67 -6.62
CA GLY A 362 22.59 -4.37 -5.95
C GLY A 362 21.24 -4.09 -5.28
N VAL A 363 20.13 -4.43 -5.95
CA VAL A 363 18.77 -4.33 -5.39
C VAL A 363 18.63 -5.21 -4.16
N CYS A 364 19.09 -6.47 -4.22
CA CYS A 364 19.05 -7.39 -3.08
C CYS A 364 19.91 -6.90 -1.92
N ALA A 365 21.08 -6.34 -2.19
CA ALA A 365 21.95 -5.74 -1.16
C ALA A 365 21.28 -4.52 -0.50
N LEU A 366 20.63 -3.66 -1.29
CA LEU A 366 19.87 -2.51 -0.78
C LEU A 366 18.73 -2.98 0.12
N GLY A 367 17.93 -3.94 -0.33
CA GLY A 367 16.81 -4.49 0.43
C GLY A 367 17.25 -5.17 1.73
N ALA A 368 18.31 -5.97 1.67
CA ALA A 368 18.91 -6.58 2.85
C ALA A 368 19.44 -5.53 3.83
N GLY A 369 20.09 -4.48 3.35
CA GLY A 369 20.58 -3.37 4.15
C GLY A 369 19.46 -2.62 4.88
N VAL A 370 18.37 -2.32 4.19
CA VAL A 370 17.17 -1.68 4.79
C VAL A 370 16.51 -2.61 5.80
N SER A 371 16.40 -3.91 5.51
CA SER A 371 15.85 -4.91 6.44
C SER A 371 16.72 -5.07 7.68
N LEU A 372 18.04 -5.07 7.53
CA LEU A 372 18.98 -5.09 8.65
C LEU A 372 18.86 -3.82 9.50
N LEU A 373 18.75 -2.65 8.85
CA LEU A 373 18.53 -1.37 9.55
C LEU A 373 17.23 -1.41 10.38
N ALA A 374 16.16 -1.99 9.87
CA ALA A 374 14.92 -2.17 10.60
C ALA A 374 15.11 -3.06 11.83
N LEU A 375 15.84 -4.19 11.70
CA LEU A 375 16.14 -5.08 12.80
C LEU A 375 17.00 -4.41 13.88
N LEU A 376 18.05 -3.66 13.48
CA LEU A 376 18.91 -2.92 14.40
C LEU A 376 18.16 -1.79 15.11
N PHE A 377 17.30 -1.08 14.39
CA PHE A 377 16.44 -0.05 14.96
C PHE A 377 15.49 -0.63 16.01
N TRP A 378 14.83 -1.74 15.69
CA TRP A 378 13.95 -2.45 16.63
C TRP A 378 14.73 -2.86 17.90
N TRP A 379 15.91 -3.44 17.74
CA TRP A 379 16.74 -3.89 18.88
C TRP A 379 17.16 -2.74 19.81
N ARG A 380 17.54 -1.60 19.23
CA ARG A 380 17.88 -0.38 20.00
C ARG A 380 16.68 0.16 20.77
N THR A 381 15.51 0.17 20.15
CA THR A 381 14.28 0.68 20.78
C THR A 381 13.75 -0.22 21.88
N LEU A 382 13.97 -1.53 21.80
CA LEU A 382 13.68 -2.44 22.92
C LEU A 382 14.48 -2.10 24.16
N ARG A 383 15.77 -1.87 24.02
CA ARG A 383 16.66 -1.51 25.13
C ARG A 383 16.26 -0.17 25.76
N ALA A 384 15.90 0.80 24.96
CA ALA A 384 15.46 2.10 25.45
C ALA A 384 14.13 2.03 26.23
N LEU A 385 13.20 1.17 25.82
CA LEU A 385 11.93 0.96 26.51
C LEU A 385 12.05 0.12 27.78
N SER A 386 13.01 -0.81 27.84
CA SER A 386 13.27 -1.60 29.05
C SER A 386 13.98 -0.84 30.17
N HIS A 387 14.58 0.31 29.89
CA HIS A 387 15.21 1.20 30.87
C HIS A 387 14.28 2.32 31.38
N SER A 388 13.06 2.42 30.80
CA SER A 388 12.05 3.43 31.20
C SER A 388 10.86 2.83 31.97
N SER A 389 10.87 1.54 32.22
CA SER A 389 9.96 0.79 33.10
C SER A 389 10.68 0.41 34.43
#